data_5b1d6f1627a71d38299e3090eaa187dd
#
_entry.id   5b1d6f1627a71d38299e3090eaa187dd
#
_cell.length_a   1.000
_cell.length_b   1.000
_cell.length_c   1.000
_cell.angle_alpha   90.00
_cell.angle_beta   90.00
_cell.angle_gamma   90.00
#
_symmetry.space_group_name_H-M   'P 1'
#
loop_
_entity.id
_entity.type
_entity.pdbx_description
1 polymer ?
#
loop_
_entity_poly.entity_id
_entity_poly.type
_entity_poly.pdbx_seq_one_letter_code
_entity_poly.pdbx_strand_id
1 'polypeptide(L)'
;MQRWSTVVVMGMLCFMLLSELRAQEPMLDFPAESMIRLTGILDLNKQPQTSAYPLLTVWVGEKSGQFQVTRVESVIPEYPAEQELRQVSGLGLRLLAEKEALSALQDPQMQGRPIVIEGQLQVQRGDLKVRSVRAAAATQSTPAAQGHTHP
;
A
#
# COMPACT_ATOMS: atom_id res chain seq x y z
N MET A 1 26.60 19.46 -59.36
CA MET A 1 26.54 20.03 -58.01
C MET A 1 25.07 20.15 -57.61
N GLN A 2 24.50 19.15 -56.89
CA GLN A 2 23.22 19.25 -56.19
C GLN A 2 22.77 17.84 -55.78
N ARG A 3 23.39 17.25 -54.81
CA ARG A 3 22.94 15.95 -54.22
C ARG A 3 23.14 15.82 -52.73
N TRP A 4 23.28 16.92 -51.98
CA TRP A 4 23.57 16.87 -50.53
C TRP A 4 22.42 17.37 -49.63
N SER A 5 21.31 17.85 -50.20
CA SER A 5 20.22 18.42 -49.42
C SER A 5 19.14 17.40 -48.93
N THR A 6 19.10 16.20 -49.56
CA THR A 6 18.00 15.25 -49.25
C THR A 6 18.28 14.34 -48.05
N VAL A 7 19.54 14.16 -47.67
CA VAL A 7 19.90 13.26 -46.57
C VAL A 7 19.73 13.91 -45.20
N VAL A 8 19.86 15.23 -45.12
CA VAL A 8 19.76 15.97 -43.87
C VAL A 8 18.31 16.09 -43.39
N VAL A 9 17.35 16.18 -44.31
CA VAL A 9 15.93 16.33 -43.96
C VAL A 9 15.32 15.02 -43.44
N MET A 10 15.80 13.87 -43.93
CA MET A 10 15.30 12.57 -43.54
C MET A 10 15.79 12.14 -42.13
N GLY A 11 16.98 12.61 -41.73
CA GLY A 11 17.53 12.38 -40.41
C GLY A 11 16.81 13.15 -39.31
N MET A 12 16.28 14.33 -39.60
CA MET A 12 15.61 15.20 -38.65
C MET A 12 14.15 14.76 -38.37
N LEU A 13 13.51 14.12 -39.35
CA LEU A 13 12.16 13.59 -39.20
C LEU A 13 12.11 12.32 -38.31
N CYS A 14 13.16 11.49 -38.38
CA CYS A 14 13.25 10.31 -37.47
C CYS A 14 13.50 10.68 -36.03
N PHE A 15 14.16 11.81 -35.75
CA PHE A 15 14.42 12.25 -34.38
C PHE A 15 13.17 12.83 -33.67
N MET A 16 12.24 13.38 -34.45
CA MET A 16 10.97 13.90 -33.91
C MET A 16 9.97 12.81 -33.60
N LEU A 17 10.05 11.64 -34.24
CA LEU A 17 9.16 10.51 -33.97
C LEU A 17 9.59 9.66 -32.78
N LEU A 18 10.82 9.79 -32.30
CA LEU A 18 11.33 9.07 -31.11
C LEU A 18 11.04 9.79 -29.80
N SER A 19 10.55 11.04 -29.84
CA SER A 19 10.25 11.81 -28.65
C SER A 19 8.85 11.55 -28.10
N GLU A 20 7.98 10.84 -28.79
CA GLU A 20 6.61 10.53 -28.35
C GLU A 20 6.44 9.14 -27.74
N LEU A 21 7.48 8.31 -27.74
CA LEU A 21 7.52 7.13 -26.87
C LEU A 21 8.01 7.51 -25.45
N ARG A 22 7.50 8.58 -24.91
CA ARG A 22 7.50 8.74 -23.47
C ARG A 22 6.56 7.67 -22.96
N ALA A 23 7.16 6.60 -22.44
CA ALA A 23 6.47 5.55 -21.74
C ALA A 23 5.44 6.20 -20.83
N GLN A 24 4.16 6.05 -21.14
CA GLN A 24 3.13 6.14 -20.13
C GLN A 24 3.55 5.12 -19.09
N GLU A 25 4.08 5.61 -17.97
CA GLU A 25 4.20 4.78 -16.78
C GLU A 25 2.84 4.14 -16.64
N PRO A 26 2.76 2.80 -16.59
CA PRO A 26 1.47 2.16 -16.39
C PRO A 26 0.95 2.71 -15.07
N MET A 27 -0.02 3.62 -15.12
CA MET A 27 -0.84 3.93 -13.97
C MET A 27 -1.32 2.57 -13.49
N LEU A 28 -0.80 2.13 -12.34
CA LEU A 28 -1.24 0.92 -11.68
C LEU A 28 -2.75 1.08 -11.50
N ASP A 29 -3.49 0.48 -12.44
CA ASP A 29 -4.94 0.46 -12.38
C ASP A 29 -5.28 -0.45 -11.19
N PHE A 30 -5.67 0.17 -10.07
CA PHE A 30 -6.12 -0.55 -8.88
C PHE A 30 -7.62 -0.80 -9.05
N PRO A 31 -8.04 -2.00 -9.46
CA PRO A 31 -9.46 -2.29 -9.51
C PRO A 31 -10.04 -2.06 -8.11
N ALA A 32 -11.05 -1.23 -8.05
CA ALA A 32 -11.68 -0.84 -6.79
C ALA A 32 -12.21 -2.05 -5.99
N GLU A 33 -12.49 -3.13 -6.71
CA GLU A 33 -13.09 -4.36 -6.17
C GLU A 33 -12.27 -5.06 -5.09
N SER A 34 -10.94 -4.88 -5.07
CA SER A 34 -10.05 -5.49 -4.07
C SER A 34 -9.32 -4.46 -3.21
N MET A 35 -9.76 -3.20 -3.25
CA MET A 35 -9.21 -2.15 -2.42
C MET A 35 -9.65 -2.31 -0.97
N ILE A 36 -8.67 -2.40 -0.08
CA ILE A 36 -8.89 -2.52 1.35
C ILE A 36 -8.14 -1.42 2.11
N ARG A 37 -8.63 -1.14 3.29
CA ARG A 37 -7.99 -0.25 4.25
C ARG A 37 -7.68 -1.03 5.50
N LEU A 38 -6.42 -1.08 5.86
CA LEU A 38 -5.92 -1.72 7.08
C LEU A 38 -5.52 -0.66 8.09
N THR A 39 -6.09 -0.74 9.27
CA THR A 39 -5.62 0.06 10.42
C THR A 39 -4.89 -0.88 11.37
N GLY A 40 -3.73 -0.46 11.87
CA GLY A 40 -2.97 -1.31 12.77
C GLY A 40 -1.64 -0.68 13.17
N ILE A 41 -0.81 -1.46 13.84
CA ILE A 41 0.50 -1.06 14.32
C ILE A 41 1.56 -1.85 13.55
N LEU A 42 2.40 -1.14 12.80
CA LEU A 42 3.53 -1.71 12.08
C LEU A 42 4.80 -1.58 12.91
N ASP A 43 5.53 -2.68 13.06
CA ASP A 43 6.83 -2.71 13.73
C ASP A 43 7.81 -3.58 12.92
N LEU A 44 8.67 -2.92 12.16
CA LEU A 44 9.72 -3.56 11.35
C LEU A 44 10.97 -3.93 12.16
N ASN A 45 11.02 -3.60 13.45
CA ASN A 45 12.11 -3.97 14.34
C ASN A 45 11.85 -5.32 15.04
N LYS A 46 10.61 -5.79 15.02
CA LYS A 46 10.26 -7.10 15.57
C LYS A 46 10.53 -8.20 14.55
N GLN A 47 11.22 -9.24 15.00
CA GLN A 47 11.40 -10.42 14.16
C GLN A 47 10.05 -11.06 13.86
N PRO A 48 9.80 -11.47 12.61
CA PRO A 48 8.59 -12.16 12.25
C PRO A 48 8.55 -13.50 13.00
N GLN A 49 7.51 -13.69 13.79
CA GLN A 49 7.16 -14.96 14.38
C GLN A 49 6.03 -15.58 13.56
N THR A 50 5.89 -16.90 13.62
CA THR A 50 4.72 -17.56 13.01
C THR A 50 3.47 -16.88 13.55
N SER A 51 2.81 -16.11 12.71
CA SER A 51 1.72 -15.24 13.12
C SER A 51 0.42 -15.70 12.47
N ALA A 52 -0.64 -15.61 13.25
CA ALA A 52 -2.00 -15.78 12.79
C ALA A 52 -2.73 -14.44 12.96
N TYR A 53 -3.67 -14.16 12.07
CA TYR A 53 -4.54 -12.99 12.22
C TYR A 53 -5.04 -12.84 13.65
N PRO A 54 -4.99 -11.66 14.25
CA PRO A 54 -4.75 -10.34 13.66
C PRO A 54 -3.27 -9.88 13.59
N LEU A 55 -2.33 -10.70 13.98
CA LEU A 55 -0.91 -10.38 13.89
C LEU A 55 -0.33 -10.96 12.60
N LEU A 56 0.06 -10.11 11.67
CA LEU A 56 0.58 -10.51 10.38
C LEU A 56 2.10 -10.37 10.34
N THR A 57 2.77 -11.37 9.79
CA THR A 57 4.14 -11.17 9.30
C THR A 57 4.08 -10.36 8.01
N VAL A 58 4.85 -9.30 7.92
CA VAL A 58 4.89 -8.43 6.75
C VAL A 58 6.29 -8.25 6.21
N TRP A 59 6.40 -8.06 4.89
CA TRP A 59 7.62 -7.67 4.22
C TRP A 59 7.42 -6.32 3.54
N VAL A 60 8.38 -5.42 3.77
CA VAL A 60 8.39 -4.05 3.23
C VAL A 60 9.74 -3.84 2.56
N GLY A 61 9.82 -4.04 1.26
CA GLY A 61 11.10 -4.12 0.55
C GLY A 61 11.93 -5.29 1.07
N GLU A 62 13.14 -5.02 1.53
CA GLU A 62 14.05 -6.03 2.11
C GLU A 62 13.85 -6.25 3.62
N LYS A 63 13.02 -5.46 4.26
CA LYS A 63 12.75 -5.55 5.70
C LYS A 63 11.54 -6.43 5.96
N SER A 64 11.60 -7.18 7.03
CA SER A 64 10.45 -7.93 7.55
C SER A 64 10.12 -7.48 8.97
N GLY A 65 8.88 -7.66 9.36
CA GLY A 65 8.41 -7.27 10.68
C GLY A 65 7.02 -7.80 10.96
N GLN A 66 6.34 -7.16 11.89
CA GLN A 66 5.00 -7.52 12.31
C GLN A 66 4.03 -6.35 12.08
N PHE A 67 2.82 -6.68 11.68
CA PHE A 67 1.71 -5.75 11.58
C PHE A 67 0.53 -6.27 12.36
N GLN A 68 0.21 -5.60 13.46
CA GLN A 68 -0.95 -5.93 14.27
C GLN A 68 -2.17 -5.19 13.72
N VAL A 69 -3.04 -5.92 13.04
CA VAL A 69 -4.27 -5.37 12.46
C VAL A 69 -5.29 -5.12 13.56
N THR A 70 -5.80 -3.91 13.64
CA THR A 70 -6.87 -3.53 14.56
C THR A 70 -8.22 -3.34 13.86
N ARG A 71 -8.18 -3.02 12.56
CA ARG A 71 -9.38 -2.83 11.75
C ARG A 71 -9.11 -3.13 10.29
N VAL A 72 -10.05 -3.78 9.64
CA VAL A 72 -10.09 -4.04 8.20
C VAL A 72 -11.36 -3.46 7.63
N GLU A 73 -11.23 -2.67 6.58
CA GLU A 73 -12.36 -2.07 5.87
C GLU A 73 -12.20 -2.33 4.37
N SER A 74 -13.27 -2.66 3.71
CA SER A 74 -13.33 -2.67 2.25
C SER A 74 -13.75 -1.30 1.72
N VAL A 75 -13.20 -0.90 0.58
CA VAL A 75 -13.69 0.29 -0.13
C VAL A 75 -15.05 -0.01 -0.76
N ILE A 76 -15.29 -1.27 -1.13
CA ILE A 76 -16.59 -1.75 -1.62
C ILE A 76 -17.25 -2.58 -0.52
N PRO A 77 -18.51 -2.28 -0.13
CA PRO A 77 -19.17 -2.96 0.99
C PRO A 77 -19.30 -4.48 0.83
N GLU A 78 -19.40 -4.97 -0.39
CA GLU A 78 -19.58 -6.40 -0.68
C GLU A 78 -18.29 -7.22 -0.68
N TYR A 79 -17.13 -6.57 -0.68
CA TYR A 79 -15.85 -7.28 -0.70
C TYR A 79 -15.50 -7.81 0.70
N PRO A 80 -15.27 -9.14 0.87
CA PRO A 80 -15.02 -9.77 2.16
C PRO A 80 -13.56 -9.58 2.61
N ALA A 81 -13.12 -8.33 2.77
CA ALA A 81 -11.73 -7.95 3.00
C ALA A 81 -11.08 -8.66 4.18
N GLU A 82 -11.77 -8.81 5.29
CA GLU A 82 -11.24 -9.50 6.47
C GLU A 82 -11.06 -11.00 6.25
N GLN A 83 -12.02 -11.64 5.58
CA GLN A 83 -11.95 -13.06 5.27
C GLN A 83 -10.78 -13.34 4.31
N GLU A 84 -10.61 -12.52 3.28
CA GLU A 84 -9.52 -12.62 2.32
C GLU A 84 -8.16 -12.38 2.99
N LEU A 85 -8.08 -11.41 3.90
CA LEU A 85 -6.85 -11.15 4.65
C LEU A 85 -6.48 -12.32 5.56
N ARG A 86 -7.46 -12.99 6.17
CA ARG A 86 -7.23 -14.20 6.98
C ARG A 86 -6.64 -15.34 6.18
N GLN A 87 -7.00 -15.49 4.90
CA GLN A 87 -6.44 -16.53 4.03
C GLN A 87 -4.93 -16.34 3.79
N VAL A 88 -4.48 -15.09 3.66
CA VAL A 88 -3.06 -14.79 3.46
C VAL A 88 -2.25 -14.71 4.76
N SER A 89 -2.90 -14.63 5.91
CA SER A 89 -2.22 -14.40 7.19
C SER A 89 -1.17 -15.47 7.54
N GLY A 90 -1.44 -16.73 7.21
CA GLY A 90 -0.50 -17.83 7.46
C GLY A 90 0.75 -17.83 6.57
N LEU A 91 0.69 -17.17 5.41
CA LEU A 91 1.80 -17.04 4.46
C LEU A 91 2.59 -15.75 4.67
N GLY A 92 2.00 -14.80 5.40
CA GLY A 92 2.50 -13.45 5.52
C GLY A 92 2.10 -12.55 4.35
N LEU A 93 2.26 -11.24 4.50
CA LEU A 93 1.80 -10.23 3.57
C LEU A 93 2.96 -9.39 3.06
N ARG A 94 3.17 -9.34 1.75
CA ARG A 94 4.15 -8.43 1.15
C ARG A 94 3.49 -7.10 0.83
N LEU A 95 4.03 -6.02 1.40
CA LEU A 95 3.61 -4.65 1.14
C LEU A 95 4.41 -4.11 -0.04
N LEU A 96 3.81 -4.11 -1.22
CA LEU A 96 4.41 -3.56 -2.43
C LEU A 96 4.04 -2.08 -2.53
N ALA A 97 5.02 -1.22 -2.37
CA ALA A 97 4.82 0.21 -2.29
C ALA A 97 5.75 0.97 -3.24
N GLU A 98 5.27 2.03 -3.84
CA GLU A 98 6.09 2.99 -4.56
C GLU A 98 6.95 3.80 -3.58
N LYS A 99 7.92 4.53 -4.11
CA LYS A 99 8.96 5.21 -3.34
C LYS A 99 8.43 6.01 -2.15
N GLU A 100 7.36 6.77 -2.32
CA GLU A 100 6.80 7.62 -1.25
C GLU A 100 6.14 6.78 -0.15
N ALA A 101 5.28 5.83 -0.54
CA ALA A 101 4.63 4.93 0.40
C ALA A 101 5.62 3.99 1.08
N LEU A 102 6.65 3.54 0.36
CA LEU A 102 7.74 2.74 0.92
C LEU A 102 8.51 3.52 1.99
N SER A 103 8.86 4.78 1.70
CA SER A 103 9.51 5.66 2.67
C SER A 103 8.66 5.86 3.92
N ALA A 104 7.34 6.06 3.77
CA ALA A 104 6.43 6.20 4.89
C ALA A 104 6.33 4.91 5.73
N LEU A 105 6.27 3.74 5.10
CA LEU A 105 6.27 2.45 5.81
C LEU A 105 7.57 2.19 6.58
N GLN A 106 8.69 2.70 6.10
CA GLN A 106 10.00 2.53 6.73
C GLN A 106 10.39 3.67 7.67
N ASP A 107 9.56 4.71 7.78
CA ASP A 107 9.80 5.84 8.66
C ASP A 107 9.81 5.39 10.12
N PRO A 108 10.91 5.64 10.88
CA PRO A 108 10.99 5.31 12.30
C PRO A 108 9.87 5.94 13.13
N GLN A 109 9.35 7.10 12.72
CA GLN A 109 8.26 7.78 13.43
C GLN A 109 6.91 7.07 13.28
N MET A 110 6.76 6.28 12.24
CA MET A 110 5.55 5.48 11.99
C MET A 110 5.59 4.12 12.68
N GLN A 111 6.79 3.65 13.08
CA GLN A 111 6.94 2.35 13.73
C GLN A 111 6.35 2.34 15.14
N GLY A 112 5.61 1.29 15.48
CA GLY A 112 4.97 1.13 16.78
C GLY A 112 3.79 2.07 17.04
N ARG A 113 3.36 2.84 16.05
CA ARG A 113 2.19 3.72 16.13
C ARG A 113 1.05 3.22 15.25
N PRO A 114 -0.20 3.56 15.57
CA PRO A 114 -1.33 3.24 14.71
C PRO A 114 -1.22 3.96 13.37
N ILE A 115 -1.23 3.19 12.29
CA ILE A 115 -1.21 3.69 10.92
C ILE A 115 -2.38 3.13 10.12
N VAL A 116 -2.73 3.80 9.05
CA VAL A 116 -3.69 3.34 8.06
C VAL A 116 -2.95 3.09 6.76
N ILE A 117 -3.06 1.87 6.25
CA ILE A 117 -2.54 1.46 4.95
C ILE A 117 -3.73 1.22 4.04
N GLU A 118 -3.76 1.83 2.88
CA GLU A 118 -4.77 1.60 1.86
C GLU A 118 -4.11 1.02 0.62
N GLY A 119 -4.69 -0.04 0.08
CA GLY A 119 -4.12 -0.70 -1.08
C GLY A 119 -4.98 -1.83 -1.63
N GLN A 120 -4.51 -2.42 -2.72
CA GLN A 120 -5.14 -3.55 -3.38
C GLN A 120 -4.59 -4.88 -2.84
N LEU A 121 -5.46 -5.71 -2.29
CA LEU A 121 -5.10 -7.04 -1.82
C LEU A 121 -5.10 -8.04 -2.99
N GLN A 122 -4.00 -8.76 -3.14
CA GLN A 122 -3.84 -9.87 -4.08
C GLN A 122 -3.67 -11.18 -3.30
N VAL A 123 -4.77 -11.82 -2.97
CA VAL A 123 -4.83 -13.00 -2.09
C VAL A 123 -3.93 -14.14 -2.59
N GLN A 124 -4.00 -14.45 -3.88
CA GLN A 124 -3.24 -15.57 -4.48
C GLN A 124 -1.72 -15.41 -4.35
N ARG A 125 -1.23 -14.17 -4.24
CA ARG A 125 0.20 -13.87 -4.12
C ARG A 125 0.62 -13.53 -2.70
N GLY A 126 -0.32 -13.25 -1.81
CA GLY A 126 -0.04 -12.71 -0.50
C GLY A 126 0.55 -11.29 -0.57
N ASP A 127 0.10 -10.49 -1.56
CA ASP A 127 0.61 -9.14 -1.81
C ASP A 127 -0.47 -8.11 -1.48
N LEU A 128 -0.06 -6.99 -0.88
CA LEU A 128 -0.85 -5.77 -0.80
C LEU A 128 -0.11 -4.68 -1.58
N LYS A 129 -0.65 -4.28 -2.72
CA LYS A 129 -0.16 -3.11 -3.46
C LYS A 129 -0.60 -1.85 -2.74
N VAL A 130 0.32 -1.22 -2.06
CA VAL A 130 0.04 -0.05 -1.21
C VAL A 130 -0.13 1.19 -2.07
N ARG A 131 -1.26 1.84 -1.92
CA ARG A 131 -1.57 3.12 -2.55
C ARG A 131 -1.21 4.29 -1.66
N SER A 132 -1.55 4.20 -0.37
CA SER A 132 -1.28 5.27 0.58
C SER A 132 -0.99 4.74 1.98
N VAL A 133 -0.20 5.49 2.73
CA VAL A 133 0.13 5.25 4.14
C VAL A 133 -0.03 6.56 4.89
N ARG A 134 -0.72 6.51 6.03
CA ARG A 134 -0.90 7.69 6.88
C ARG A 134 -0.98 7.29 8.35
N ALA A 135 -0.67 8.22 9.25
CA ALA A 135 -0.95 8.03 10.67
C ALA A 135 -2.46 7.88 10.89
N ALA A 136 -2.88 6.94 11.73
CA ALA A 136 -4.27 6.86 12.14
C ALA A 136 -4.60 8.08 13.00
N ALA A 137 -5.77 8.71 12.73
CA ALA A 137 -6.27 9.75 13.61
C ALA A 137 -6.47 9.15 15.00
N ALA A 138 -6.00 9.83 16.04
CA ALA A 138 -6.28 9.43 17.41
C ALA A 138 -7.79 9.37 17.58
N THR A 139 -8.33 8.18 17.80
CA THR A 139 -9.74 8.03 18.16
C THR A 139 -9.87 8.71 19.52
N GLN A 140 -10.46 9.89 19.55
CA GLN A 140 -10.87 10.50 20.81
C GLN A 140 -11.89 9.52 21.43
N SER A 141 -11.43 8.80 22.42
CA SER A 141 -12.34 8.04 23.31
C SER A 141 -13.20 9.10 23.97
N THR A 142 -14.42 9.24 23.52
CA THR A 142 -15.43 10.02 24.24
C THR A 142 -15.56 9.39 25.63
N PRO A 143 -15.22 10.11 26.71
CA PRO A 143 -15.39 9.56 28.05
C PRO A 143 -16.89 9.32 28.22
N ALA A 144 -17.24 8.08 28.51
CA ALA A 144 -18.59 7.70 28.87
C ALA A 144 -19.05 8.61 30.00
N ALA A 145 -20.12 9.35 29.72
CA ALA A 145 -20.80 10.18 30.71
C ALA A 145 -21.19 9.27 31.90
N GLN A 146 -20.48 9.45 33.00
CA GLN A 146 -20.90 8.85 34.29
C GLN A 146 -22.22 9.47 34.70
N GLY A 147 -23.27 8.70 34.53
CA GLY A 147 -24.57 9.03 35.06
C GLY A 147 -24.49 9.14 36.57
N HIS A 148 -24.58 10.35 37.08
CA HIS A 148 -24.87 10.57 38.48
C HIS A 148 -26.35 10.26 38.72
N THR A 149 -26.61 9.10 39.29
CA THR A 149 -27.84 8.83 40.03
C THR A 149 -27.65 9.34 41.46
N HIS A 150 -28.38 10.36 41.81
CA HIS A 150 -28.60 10.73 43.18
C HIS A 150 -30.01 10.24 43.64
N PRO A 151 -30.12 9.79 44.88
CA PRO A 151 -31.35 9.30 45.47
C PRO A 151 -32.36 10.41 45.79
#